data_4b9183402904c97b4818f2d3a356cda8
#
_entry.id   4b9183402904c97b4818f2d3a356cda8
#
_cell.length_a   1.000
_cell.length_b   1.000
_cell.length_c   1.000
_cell.angle_alpha   90.00
_cell.angle_beta   90.00
_cell.angle_gamma   90.00
#
_symmetry.space_group_name_H-M   'P 1'
#
loop_
_entity.id
_entity.type
_entity.pdbx_description
1 polymer ?
#
loop_
_entity_poly.entity_id
_entity_poly.type
_entity_poly.pdbx_seq_one_letter_code
_entity_poly.pdbx_strand_id
1 'polypeptide(L)' 'SNKFRELKALIYDYRDKKEEEIKELNADHLNFKNEIEANHKKYEQLIDEAADEISNFIEKAKLENISQ' A
#
# COMPACT_ATOMS: atom_id res chain seq x y z
N SER A 1 42.61 27.15 -2.56
CA SER A 1 42.90 26.84 -3.94
C SER A 1 41.66 26.49 -4.71
N ASN A 2 41.75 26.61 -6.01
CA ASN A 2 40.63 26.26 -6.90
C ASN A 2 40.26 24.78 -6.77
N LYS A 3 41.24 23.93 -6.60
CA LYS A 3 41.03 22.48 -6.44
C LYS A 3 40.27 22.15 -5.15
N PHE A 4 40.55 22.82 -4.08
CA PHE A 4 39.82 22.66 -2.82
C PHE A 4 38.34 23.07 -2.98
N ARG A 5 38.07 24.19 -3.67
CA ARG A 5 36.71 24.65 -3.95
C ARG A 5 35.96 23.67 -4.83
N GLU A 6 36.61 23.14 -5.85
CA GLU A 6 36.04 22.13 -6.75
C GLU A 6 35.64 20.88 -5.99
N LEU A 7 36.53 20.37 -5.16
CA LEU A 7 36.27 19.16 -4.34
C LEU A 7 35.13 19.42 -3.35
N LYS A 8 35.10 20.58 -2.72
CA LYS A 8 34.04 20.97 -1.81
C LYS A 8 32.69 21.04 -2.52
N ALA A 9 32.67 21.63 -3.72
CA ALA A 9 31.44 21.72 -4.54
C ALA A 9 30.95 20.33 -4.94
N LEU A 10 31.83 19.39 -5.30
CA LEU A 10 31.46 18.01 -5.62
C LEU A 10 30.86 17.28 -4.42
N ILE A 11 31.40 17.49 -3.23
CA ILE A 11 30.86 16.88 -2.01
C ILE A 11 29.49 17.40 -1.71
N TYR A 12 29.25 18.71 -1.78
CA TYR A 12 27.93 19.29 -1.56
C TYR A 12 26.91 18.84 -2.61
N ASP A 13 27.30 18.80 -3.88
CA ASP A 13 26.43 18.34 -4.96
C ASP A 13 26.03 16.87 -4.77
N TYR A 14 26.97 16.02 -4.40
CA TYR A 14 26.69 14.62 -4.10
C TYR A 14 25.72 14.46 -2.93
N ARG A 15 25.92 15.24 -1.87
CA ARG A 15 25.02 15.23 -0.70
C ARG A 15 23.60 15.64 -1.08
N ASP A 16 23.47 16.70 -1.87
CA ASP A 16 22.17 17.21 -2.30
C ASP A 16 21.42 16.19 -3.17
N LYS A 17 22.13 15.56 -4.10
CA LYS A 17 21.57 14.51 -4.95
C LYS A 17 21.15 13.29 -4.13
N LYS A 18 21.93 12.93 -3.16
CA LYS A 18 21.63 11.81 -2.28
C LYS A 18 20.40 12.07 -1.41
N GLU A 19 20.28 13.27 -0.87
CA GLU A 19 19.08 13.69 -0.12
C GLU A 19 17.84 13.65 -0.97
N GLU A 20 17.92 14.14 -2.22
CA GLU A 20 16.81 14.11 -3.17
C GLU A 20 16.39 12.68 -3.49
N GLU A 21 17.35 11.80 -3.75
CA GLU A 21 17.09 10.39 -4.01
C GLU A 21 16.41 9.70 -2.83
N ILE A 22 16.84 9.99 -1.60
CA ILE A 22 16.21 9.44 -0.40
C ILE A 22 14.77 9.93 -0.27
N LYS A 23 14.48 11.19 -0.55
CA LYS A 23 13.11 11.73 -0.54
C LYS A 23 12.22 11.03 -1.56
N GLU A 24 12.71 10.81 -2.77
CA GLU A 24 11.98 10.10 -3.81
C GLU A 24 11.67 8.66 -3.40
N LEU A 25 12.66 7.94 -2.88
CA LEU A 25 12.47 6.56 -2.42
C LEU A 25 11.49 6.47 -1.25
N ASN A 26 11.53 7.43 -0.33
CA ASN A 26 10.57 7.49 0.77
C ASN A 26 9.15 7.75 0.28
N ALA A 27 8.98 8.63 -0.70
CA ALA A 27 7.68 8.89 -1.31
C ALA A 27 7.13 7.65 -2.03
N ASP A 28 7.97 6.96 -2.79
CA ASP A 28 7.61 5.71 -3.48
C ASP A 28 7.22 4.61 -2.48
N HIS A 29 7.96 4.51 -1.39
CA HIS A 29 7.67 3.55 -0.32
C HIS A 29 6.31 3.84 0.32
N LEU A 30 6.01 5.10 0.61
CA LEU A 30 4.72 5.50 1.18
C LEU A 30 3.57 5.19 0.23
N ASN A 31 3.73 5.47 -1.06
CA ASN A 31 2.72 5.17 -2.08
C ASN A 31 2.47 3.67 -2.17
N PHE A 32 3.52 2.87 -2.17
CA PHE A 32 3.42 1.41 -2.19
C PHE A 32 2.70 0.87 -0.96
N LYS A 33 3.03 1.38 0.21
CA LYS A 33 2.37 1.02 1.47
C LYS A 33 0.88 1.34 1.42
N ASN A 34 0.52 2.52 0.90
CA ASN A 34 -0.88 2.93 0.76
C ASN A 34 -1.64 2.03 -0.22
N GLU A 35 -1.02 1.60 -1.31
CA GLU A 35 -1.63 0.65 -2.24
C GLU A 35 -1.90 -0.70 -1.59
N ILE A 36 -0.96 -1.20 -0.80
CA ILE A 36 -1.14 -2.45 -0.04
C ILE A 36 -2.32 -2.33 0.91
N GLU A 37 -2.42 -1.23 1.67
CA GLU A 37 -3.53 -0.99 2.59
C GLU A 37 -4.88 -0.91 1.87
N ALA A 38 -4.93 -0.23 0.73
CA ALA A 38 -6.14 -0.13 -0.08
C ALA A 38 -6.59 -1.50 -0.62
N ASN A 39 -5.65 -2.29 -1.11
CA ASN A 39 -5.93 -3.65 -1.57
C ASN A 39 -6.41 -4.54 -0.43
N HIS A 40 -5.79 -4.44 0.73
CA HIS A 40 -6.20 -5.20 1.91
C HIS A 40 -7.66 -4.91 2.30
N LYS A 41 -8.04 -3.65 2.36
CA LYS A 41 -9.42 -3.23 2.66
C LYS A 41 -10.41 -3.75 1.62
N LYS A 42 -10.03 -3.70 0.36
CA LYS A 42 -10.85 -4.23 -0.73
C LYS A 42 -11.13 -5.73 -0.57
N TYR A 43 -10.10 -6.50 -0.27
CA TYR A 43 -10.25 -7.94 -0.07
C TYR A 43 -11.02 -8.28 1.20
N GLU A 44 -10.86 -7.52 2.28
CA GLU A 44 -11.69 -7.67 3.48
C GLU A 44 -13.17 -7.47 3.18
N GLN A 45 -13.52 -6.44 2.41
CA GLN A 45 -14.90 -6.21 1.99
C GLN A 45 -15.45 -7.36 1.15
N LEU A 46 -14.67 -7.87 0.20
CA LEU A 46 -15.10 -9.00 -0.63
C LEU A 46 -15.33 -10.26 0.19
N ILE A 47 -14.49 -10.50 1.18
CA ILE A 47 -14.63 -11.64 2.10
C ILE A 47 -15.88 -11.49 2.94
N ASP A 48 -16.14 -10.30 3.49
CA ASP A 48 -17.33 -10.02 4.28
C ASP A 48 -18.63 -10.17 3.46
N GLU A 49 -18.63 -9.67 2.24
CA GLU A 49 -19.75 -9.83 1.31
C GLU A 49 -20.01 -11.31 0.98
N ALA A 50 -18.94 -12.06 0.72
CA ALA A 50 -19.05 -13.50 0.44
C ALA A 50 -19.57 -14.26 1.67
N ALA A 51 -19.10 -13.91 2.85
CA ALA A 51 -19.57 -14.51 4.10
C ALA A 51 -21.06 -14.23 4.33
N ASP A 52 -21.52 -13.03 4.06
CA ASP A 52 -22.94 -12.65 4.16
C ASP A 52 -23.80 -13.43 3.16
N GLU A 53 -23.34 -13.57 1.92
CA GLU A 53 -24.02 -14.36 0.90
C GLU A 53 -24.16 -15.83 1.31
N ILE A 54 -23.11 -16.41 1.86
CA ILE A 54 -23.11 -17.79 2.35
C ILE A 54 -24.08 -17.94 3.52
N SER A 55 -24.06 -17.01 4.47
CA SER A 55 -24.99 -17.01 5.60
C SER A 55 -26.45 -16.93 5.14
N ASN A 56 -26.73 -16.06 4.19
CA ASN A 56 -28.06 -15.92 3.63
C ASN A 56 -28.52 -17.17 2.89
N PHE A 57 -27.62 -17.80 2.15
CA PHE A 57 -27.91 -19.06 1.47
C PHE A 57 -28.26 -20.17 2.46
N ILE A 58 -27.50 -20.30 3.55
CA ILE A 58 -27.73 -21.30 4.59
C ILE A 58 -29.09 -21.06 5.26
N GLU A 59 -29.39 -19.81 5.62
CA GLU A 59 -30.68 -19.47 6.22
C GLU A 59 -31.85 -19.82 5.32
N LYS A 60 -31.75 -19.49 4.03
CA LYS A 60 -32.77 -19.80 3.03
C LYS A 60 -32.98 -21.31 2.89
N ALA A 61 -31.90 -22.07 2.85
CA ALA A 61 -31.95 -23.52 2.76
C ALA A 61 -32.62 -24.14 4.01
N LYS A 62 -32.35 -23.62 5.19
CA LYS A 62 -33.02 -24.05 6.44
C LYS A 62 -34.53 -23.80 6.40
N LEU A 63 -34.94 -22.61 5.94
CA LEU A 63 -36.35 -22.26 5.82
C LEU A 63 -37.08 -23.17 4.81
N GLU A 64 -36.47 -23.48 3.68
CA GLU A 64 -37.03 -24.40 2.69
C GLU A 64 -37.20 -25.81 3.27
N ASN A 65 -36.23 -26.30 4.03
CA ASN A 65 -36.31 -27.61 4.69
C ASN A 65 -37.44 -27.66 5.74
N ILE A 66 -37.65 -26.58 6.50
CA ILE A 66 -38.73 -26.52 7.47
C ILE A 66 -40.10 -26.51 6.79
N SER A 67 -40.21 -25.91 5.60
CA SER A 67 -41.43 -25.82 4.83
C SER A 67 -41.84 -27.14 4.20
N GLN A 68 -40.92 -28.05 4.05
CA GLN A 68 -41.14 -29.38 3.48
C GLN A 68 -41.46 -30.40 4.60
#